data_27209733a1c6a79c3e6d32b074f89085
#
_entry.id   27209733a1c6a79c3e6d32b074f89085
#
_cell.length_a   1.000
_cell.length_b   1.000
_cell.length_c   1.000
_cell.angle_alpha   90.00
_cell.angle_beta   90.00
_cell.angle_gamma   90.00
#
_symmetry.space_group_name_H-M   'P 1'
#
loop_
_entity.id
_entity.type
_entity.pdbx_description
1 polymer ?
#
loop_
_entity_poly.entity_id
_entity_poly.type
_entity_poly.pdbx_seq_one_letter_code
_entity_poly.pdbx_strand_id
1 'polypeptide(L)'
;MATVLHLQGEILVGPQEVRPEAWVVGGRLTYERPTAAGADVQTLRGWVLPGLVDAHCHVGLDAHGAVDDETSEAQALADREAGTLLIRDAGSPADTRWIDERDDLPKIIRAGRHIARTRRYIRNFAHEIEPDQLVERVRVEARSGDGWVKLVGDWIDRDTRDLSTCWPVDVLTDAIAAAHEEGARVTAHCFGEASLYDFAAAGTDCIEHATGLEPETIAQFAEQQIAIVPTLVNIATFPAIAEPAKEKFPDYHHRMLTLHERRYATIGAAHDAGIPIYLGTDAGGSLRHGLVADEAHELTKAGLSAGEALYAATWGAREWLGRPGLEEGADADLVVYAADPRREIRALAAPAHVVLRGRQV
;
A
#
# COMPACT_ATOMS: atom_id res chain seq x y z
N MET A 1 -27.13 -5.89 25.41
CA MET A 1 -27.28 -7.16 24.70
C MET A 1 -26.21 -7.19 23.63
N ALA A 2 -25.61 -8.33 23.33
CA ALA A 2 -24.62 -8.39 22.23
C ALA A 2 -25.34 -8.22 20.88
N THR A 3 -24.93 -7.28 20.08
CA THR A 3 -25.44 -7.08 18.73
C THR A 3 -24.82 -8.15 17.83
N VAL A 4 -25.68 -8.85 17.08
CA VAL A 4 -25.27 -9.79 16.04
C VAL A 4 -25.50 -9.12 14.69
N LEU A 5 -24.47 -9.07 13.81
CA LEU A 5 -24.68 -8.64 12.43
C LEU A 5 -25.01 -9.89 11.60
N HIS A 6 -26.08 -9.82 10.82
CA HIS A 6 -26.40 -10.78 9.77
C HIS A 6 -26.04 -10.17 8.41
N LEU A 7 -25.02 -10.72 7.77
CA LEU A 7 -24.59 -10.34 6.44
C LEU A 7 -25.37 -11.18 5.43
N GLN A 8 -26.11 -10.56 4.54
CA GLN A 8 -26.96 -11.23 3.57
C GLN A 8 -26.74 -10.71 2.16
N GLY A 9 -26.50 -11.60 1.21
CA GLY A 9 -26.24 -11.28 -0.19
C GLY A 9 -25.07 -12.10 -0.72
N GLU A 10 -24.12 -11.44 -1.36
CA GLU A 10 -22.95 -12.09 -1.93
C GLU A 10 -21.73 -11.84 -1.03
N ILE A 11 -21.41 -12.81 -0.17
CA ILE A 11 -20.24 -12.73 0.71
C ILE A 11 -19.03 -13.28 -0.06
N LEU A 12 -18.16 -12.39 -0.51
CA LEU A 12 -16.98 -12.74 -1.31
C LEU A 12 -15.85 -13.20 -0.39
N VAL A 13 -15.78 -14.50 -0.13
CA VAL A 13 -14.74 -15.11 0.73
C VAL A 13 -13.39 -15.11 0.01
N GLY A 14 -13.40 -15.27 -1.29
CA GLY A 14 -12.25 -15.23 -2.17
C GLY A 14 -12.62 -14.69 -3.56
N PRO A 15 -11.69 -14.61 -4.49
CA PRO A 15 -11.94 -14.06 -5.82
C PRO A 15 -13.07 -14.76 -6.57
N GLN A 16 -13.25 -16.06 -6.33
CA GLN A 16 -14.26 -16.90 -6.97
C GLN A 16 -15.19 -17.61 -5.97
N GLU A 17 -14.88 -17.55 -4.68
CA GLU A 17 -15.70 -18.18 -3.64
C GLU A 17 -16.72 -17.20 -3.08
N VAL A 18 -17.99 -17.57 -3.17
CA VAL A 18 -19.11 -16.74 -2.70
C VAL A 18 -20.00 -17.55 -1.78
N ARG A 19 -20.45 -16.94 -0.68
CA ARG A 19 -21.46 -17.52 0.23
C ARG A 19 -22.67 -16.60 0.31
N PRO A 20 -23.88 -17.13 0.50
CA PRO A 20 -25.11 -16.33 0.49
C PRO A 20 -25.32 -15.54 1.79
N GLU A 21 -24.71 -15.95 2.88
CA GLU A 21 -24.86 -15.33 4.19
C GLU A 21 -23.66 -15.63 5.12
N ALA A 22 -23.47 -14.74 6.09
CA ALA A 22 -22.56 -14.91 7.21
C ALA A 22 -23.07 -14.11 8.41
N TRP A 23 -22.51 -14.35 9.58
CA TRP A 23 -22.84 -13.62 10.80
C TRP A 23 -21.58 -13.07 11.46
N VAL A 24 -21.77 -12.00 12.23
CA VAL A 24 -20.73 -11.46 13.11
C VAL A 24 -21.21 -11.57 14.54
N VAL A 25 -20.46 -12.30 15.34
CA VAL A 25 -20.75 -12.54 16.75
C VAL A 25 -19.54 -12.21 17.59
N GLY A 26 -19.66 -11.28 18.53
CA GLY A 26 -18.55 -10.87 19.37
C GLY A 26 -17.33 -10.31 18.59
N GLY A 27 -17.58 -9.66 17.47
CA GLY A 27 -16.53 -9.10 16.60
C GLY A 27 -15.91 -10.10 15.62
N ARG A 28 -16.32 -11.36 15.63
CA ARG A 28 -15.80 -12.44 14.79
C ARG A 28 -16.79 -12.87 13.72
N LEU A 29 -16.27 -13.16 12.54
CA LEU A 29 -17.05 -13.71 11.44
C LEU A 29 -17.33 -15.20 11.67
N THR A 30 -18.55 -15.64 11.35
CA THR A 30 -18.92 -17.06 11.32
C THR A 30 -19.92 -17.34 10.21
N TYR A 31 -19.81 -18.52 9.61
CA TYR A 31 -20.77 -19.04 8.62
C TYR A 31 -21.83 -19.96 9.26
N GLU A 32 -21.71 -20.20 10.56
CA GLU A 32 -22.72 -20.91 11.32
C GLU A 32 -23.75 -19.94 11.90
N ARG A 33 -25.05 -20.23 11.67
CA ARG A 33 -26.12 -19.39 12.21
C ARG A 33 -26.12 -19.43 13.76
N PRO A 34 -25.95 -18.27 14.43
CA PRO A 34 -25.91 -18.25 15.89
C PRO A 34 -27.24 -18.65 16.49
N THR A 35 -27.18 -19.44 17.58
CA THR A 35 -28.36 -19.92 18.32
C THR A 35 -28.82 -18.97 19.44
N ALA A 36 -28.24 -17.73 19.50
CA ALA A 36 -28.48 -16.78 20.58
C ALA A 36 -29.97 -16.30 20.62
N ALA A 37 -30.76 -16.89 21.50
CA ALA A 37 -32.12 -16.42 21.76
C ALA A 37 -32.08 -15.04 22.44
N GLY A 38 -32.73 -14.04 21.81
CA GLY A 38 -32.86 -12.68 22.37
C GLY A 38 -31.70 -11.71 21.99
N ALA A 39 -30.84 -12.08 21.07
CA ALA A 39 -29.87 -11.13 20.50
C ALA A 39 -30.59 -10.11 19.58
N ASP A 40 -30.14 -8.86 19.64
CA ASP A 40 -30.55 -7.86 18.65
C ASP A 40 -29.76 -8.15 17.34
N VAL A 41 -30.50 -8.47 16.26
CA VAL A 41 -29.90 -8.84 14.97
C VAL A 41 -30.09 -7.69 13.98
N GLN A 42 -29.01 -7.07 13.59
CA GLN A 42 -28.98 -6.09 12.51
C GLN A 42 -28.59 -6.79 11.20
N THR A 43 -29.36 -6.58 10.12
CA THR A 43 -29.06 -7.17 8.81
C THR A 43 -28.43 -6.14 7.88
N LEU A 44 -27.25 -6.45 7.33
CA LEU A 44 -26.59 -5.71 6.28
C LEU A 44 -26.69 -6.49 4.96
N ARG A 45 -27.07 -5.80 3.88
CA ARG A 45 -27.34 -6.43 2.58
C ARG A 45 -26.47 -5.86 1.49
N GLY A 46 -25.89 -6.73 0.66
CA GLY A 46 -25.09 -6.32 -0.50
C GLY A 46 -23.97 -7.30 -0.84
N TRP A 47 -22.95 -6.75 -1.48
CA TRP A 47 -21.70 -7.41 -1.80
C TRP A 47 -20.71 -7.18 -0.66
N VAL A 48 -20.42 -8.23 0.07
CA VAL A 48 -19.53 -8.17 1.24
C VAL A 48 -18.14 -8.61 0.88
N LEU A 49 -17.15 -7.78 1.19
CA LEU A 49 -15.74 -8.03 0.93
C LEU A 49 -14.92 -7.87 2.21
N PRO A 50 -13.72 -8.48 2.31
CA PRO A 50 -12.76 -8.07 3.33
C PRO A 50 -12.48 -6.57 3.21
N GLY A 51 -12.24 -5.90 4.30
CA GLY A 51 -11.81 -4.50 4.29
C GLY A 51 -10.66 -4.30 3.32
N LEU A 52 -10.69 -3.21 2.56
CA LEU A 52 -9.69 -2.89 1.56
C LEU A 52 -8.31 -2.72 2.21
N VAL A 53 -7.27 -2.90 1.41
CA VAL A 53 -5.87 -2.72 1.79
C VAL A 53 -5.30 -1.57 0.99
N ASP A 54 -4.69 -0.61 1.69
CA ASP A 54 -3.75 0.32 1.09
C ASP A 54 -2.32 -0.17 1.42
N ALA A 55 -1.64 -0.71 0.41
CA ALA A 55 -0.32 -1.29 0.58
C ALA A 55 0.82 -0.27 0.51
N HIS A 56 0.50 1.00 0.32
CA HIS A 56 1.45 2.11 0.36
C HIS A 56 0.74 3.43 0.66
N CYS A 57 0.75 3.82 1.90
CA CYS A 57 0.44 5.19 2.31
C CYS A 57 1.26 5.57 3.55
N HIS A 58 1.06 6.77 4.08
CA HIS A 58 1.88 7.36 5.14
C HIS A 58 1.00 8.05 6.16
N VAL A 59 0.49 7.30 7.15
CA VAL A 59 -0.27 7.88 8.26
C VAL A 59 0.69 8.64 9.19
N GLY A 60 0.32 9.86 9.55
CA GLY A 60 1.18 10.72 10.37
C GLY A 60 2.18 11.56 9.58
N LEU A 61 1.99 11.69 8.25
CA LEU A 61 2.87 12.45 7.36
C LEU A 61 2.08 13.47 6.53
N ASP A 62 2.63 14.68 6.41
CA ASP A 62 2.22 15.70 5.44
C ASP A 62 3.42 16.20 4.62
N ALA A 63 3.22 17.20 3.77
CA ALA A 63 4.27 17.77 2.92
C ALA A 63 5.45 18.40 3.71
N HIS A 64 5.34 18.58 5.02
CA HIS A 64 6.34 19.21 5.89
C HIS A 64 7.05 18.21 6.83
N GLY A 65 6.58 17.00 6.91
CA GLY A 65 7.10 15.93 7.77
C GLY A 65 6.04 15.34 8.70
N ALA A 66 6.44 14.96 9.91
CA ALA A 66 5.52 14.40 10.89
C ALA A 66 4.42 15.40 11.26
N VAL A 67 3.20 14.89 11.38
CA VAL A 67 2.05 15.63 11.90
C VAL A 67 1.71 15.18 13.32
N ASP A 68 0.80 15.89 13.98
CA ASP A 68 0.30 15.55 15.30
C ASP A 68 -0.70 14.38 15.29
N ASP A 69 -1.05 13.90 16.47
CA ASP A 69 -1.95 12.75 16.62
C ASP A 69 -3.37 13.05 16.10
N GLU A 70 -3.87 14.29 16.25
CA GLU A 70 -5.18 14.70 15.74
C GLU A 70 -5.23 14.63 14.21
N THR A 71 -4.19 15.09 13.53
CA THR A 71 -4.06 14.99 12.08
C THR A 71 -3.89 13.55 11.63
N SER A 72 -3.08 12.75 12.34
CA SER A 72 -2.88 11.32 12.07
C SER A 72 -4.18 10.53 12.23
N GLU A 73 -4.99 10.85 13.25
CA GLU A 73 -6.33 10.28 13.43
C GLU A 73 -7.25 10.61 12.26
N ALA A 74 -7.29 11.87 11.84
CA ALA A 74 -8.11 12.31 10.72
C ALA A 74 -7.72 11.60 9.41
N GLN A 75 -6.43 11.37 9.18
CA GLN A 75 -5.91 10.60 8.05
C GLN A 75 -6.40 9.14 8.09
N ALA A 76 -6.23 8.46 9.23
CA ALA A 76 -6.68 7.08 9.42
C ALA A 76 -8.21 6.95 9.31
N LEU A 77 -8.98 7.94 9.79
CA LEU A 77 -10.43 7.98 9.64
C LEU A 77 -10.85 8.12 8.18
N ALA A 78 -10.15 8.97 7.39
CA ALA A 78 -10.44 9.12 5.96
C ALA A 78 -10.22 7.80 5.19
N ASP A 79 -9.18 7.05 5.52
CA ASP A 79 -8.94 5.72 4.95
C ASP A 79 -10.02 4.73 5.36
N ARG A 80 -10.40 4.69 6.64
CA ARG A 80 -11.50 3.85 7.14
C ARG A 80 -12.82 4.13 6.43
N GLU A 81 -13.18 5.39 6.27
CA GLU A 81 -14.43 5.81 5.60
C GLU A 81 -14.44 5.41 4.13
N ALA A 82 -13.28 5.35 3.48
CA ALA A 82 -13.12 4.81 2.13
C ALA A 82 -13.13 3.27 2.09
N GLY A 83 -13.25 2.59 3.23
CA GLY A 83 -13.26 1.13 3.33
C GLY A 83 -11.89 0.49 3.50
N THR A 84 -10.82 1.27 3.64
CA THR A 84 -9.47 0.76 3.92
C THR A 84 -9.37 0.40 5.40
N LEU A 85 -9.28 -0.90 5.70
CA LEU A 85 -9.23 -1.41 7.06
C LEU A 85 -7.89 -2.07 7.42
N LEU A 86 -6.99 -2.15 6.44
CA LEU A 86 -5.61 -2.58 6.61
C LEU A 86 -4.70 -1.66 5.80
N ILE A 87 -3.67 -1.16 6.44
CA ILE A 87 -2.69 -0.24 5.86
C ILE A 87 -1.31 -0.87 5.98
N ARG A 88 -0.51 -0.85 4.91
CA ARG A 88 0.95 -0.95 5.02
C ARG A 88 1.51 0.47 4.89
N ASP A 89 1.87 1.04 6.03
CA ASP A 89 2.57 2.33 6.07
C ASP A 89 3.99 2.15 5.54
N ALA A 90 4.26 2.76 4.40
CA ALA A 90 5.53 2.65 3.69
C ALA A 90 6.60 3.62 4.24
N GLY A 91 6.48 3.99 5.50
CA GLY A 91 7.40 4.81 6.26
C GLY A 91 6.80 6.14 6.68
N SER A 92 6.91 6.45 7.97
CA SER A 92 6.50 7.74 8.54
C SER A 92 7.51 8.19 9.59
N PRO A 93 7.77 9.50 9.71
CA PRO A 93 8.53 10.05 10.82
C PRO A 93 7.71 10.18 12.12
N ALA A 94 6.38 10.04 12.06
CA ALA A 94 5.50 10.08 13.24
C ALA A 94 5.44 8.72 13.93
N ASP A 95 5.26 8.72 15.24
CA ASP A 95 4.91 7.51 15.99
C ASP A 95 3.39 7.34 16.03
N THR A 96 2.88 6.42 15.22
CA THR A 96 1.45 6.11 15.10
C THR A 96 1.03 4.87 15.88
N ARG A 97 1.87 4.33 16.79
CA ARG A 97 1.57 3.08 17.52
C ARG A 97 0.36 3.18 18.43
N TRP A 98 0.02 4.37 18.91
CA TRP A 98 -1.20 4.63 19.68
C TRP A 98 -2.50 4.26 18.92
N ILE A 99 -2.47 4.23 17.56
CA ILE A 99 -3.59 3.80 16.72
C ILE A 99 -3.94 2.32 16.97
N ASP A 100 -2.96 1.49 17.33
CA ASP A 100 -3.18 0.05 17.56
C ASP A 100 -4.07 -0.22 18.79
N GLU A 101 -4.16 0.74 19.71
CA GLU A 101 -5.03 0.70 20.89
C GLU A 101 -6.48 1.12 20.59
N ARG A 102 -6.76 1.62 19.38
CA ARG A 102 -8.06 2.12 18.95
C ARG A 102 -8.84 1.05 18.19
N ASP A 103 -10.03 0.76 18.68
CA ASP A 103 -10.95 -0.22 18.05
C ASP A 103 -11.65 0.31 16.80
N ASP A 104 -11.63 1.61 16.58
CA ASP A 104 -12.35 2.32 15.52
C ASP A 104 -11.44 2.82 14.39
N LEU A 105 -10.13 2.51 14.44
CA LEU A 105 -9.16 2.87 13.39
C LEU A 105 -8.62 1.63 12.65
N PRO A 106 -8.20 1.78 11.38
CA PRO A 106 -7.60 0.68 10.61
C PRO A 106 -6.38 0.07 11.29
N LYS A 107 -6.08 -1.19 10.98
CA LYS A 107 -4.81 -1.82 11.37
C LYS A 107 -3.70 -1.30 10.49
N ILE A 108 -2.52 -1.01 11.08
CA ILE A 108 -1.36 -0.52 10.37
C ILE A 108 -0.20 -1.50 10.53
N ILE A 109 0.47 -1.82 9.43
CA ILE A 109 1.75 -2.53 9.35
C ILE A 109 2.79 -1.49 8.92
N ARG A 110 3.74 -1.17 9.79
CA ARG A 110 4.69 -0.06 9.61
C ARG A 110 6.03 -0.54 9.08
N ALA A 111 6.58 0.21 8.13
CA ALA A 111 7.95 0.01 7.65
C ALA A 111 9.00 0.85 8.44
N GLY A 112 8.60 1.39 9.60
CA GLY A 112 9.42 2.33 10.36
C GLY A 112 9.52 3.69 9.66
N ARG A 113 10.68 4.34 9.76
CA ARG A 113 10.94 5.61 9.08
C ARG A 113 11.76 5.37 7.82
N HIS A 114 11.50 6.13 6.76
CA HIS A 114 12.30 6.09 5.52
C HIS A 114 13.79 6.21 5.80
N ILE A 115 14.60 5.50 5.02
CA ILE A 115 16.05 5.65 5.00
C ILE A 115 16.45 6.21 3.63
N ALA A 116 17.08 7.37 3.62
CA ALA A 116 17.53 8.05 2.41
C ALA A 116 19.00 8.45 2.51
N ARG A 117 19.67 8.55 1.37
CA ARG A 117 20.99 9.16 1.33
C ARG A 117 20.88 10.65 1.66
N THR A 118 21.88 11.20 2.34
CA THR A 118 21.93 12.62 2.72
C THR A 118 21.59 13.54 1.56
N ARG A 119 20.59 14.40 1.75
CA ARG A 119 20.07 15.37 0.78
C ARG A 119 19.47 14.75 -0.50
N ARG A 120 19.09 13.48 -0.46
CA ARG A 120 18.53 12.71 -1.57
C ARG A 120 17.13 12.20 -1.23
N TYR A 121 16.31 13.02 -0.59
CA TYR A 121 14.86 12.84 -0.42
C TYR A 121 14.17 14.14 0.04
N ILE A 122 12.87 14.03 0.30
CA ILE A 122 12.07 15.12 0.87
C ILE A 122 12.54 15.39 2.30
N ARG A 123 12.73 16.67 2.61
CA ARG A 123 13.21 17.09 3.93
C ARG A 123 12.25 16.66 5.04
N ASN A 124 12.78 16.23 6.17
CA ASN A 124 12.09 15.80 7.39
C ASN A 124 11.37 14.42 7.28
N PHE A 125 11.38 13.76 6.11
CA PHE A 125 10.74 12.45 5.97
C PHE A 125 11.65 11.33 6.49
N ALA A 126 12.88 11.28 5.99
CA ALA A 126 13.79 10.16 6.16
C ALA A 126 14.84 10.36 7.28
N HIS A 127 15.45 9.24 7.68
CA HIS A 127 16.80 9.28 8.22
C HIS A 127 17.77 9.52 7.07
N GLU A 128 18.43 10.67 7.07
CA GLU A 128 19.43 11.01 6.07
C GLU A 128 20.80 10.51 6.52
N ILE A 129 21.40 9.56 5.77
CA ILE A 129 22.64 8.89 6.13
C ILE A 129 23.56 8.70 4.93
N GLU A 130 24.84 8.38 5.18
CA GLU A 130 25.78 7.96 4.14
C GLU A 130 25.77 6.44 3.95
N PRO A 131 26.27 5.92 2.80
CA PRO A 131 26.21 4.51 2.46
C PRO A 131 26.83 3.57 3.50
N ASP A 132 27.92 3.96 4.16
CA ASP A 132 28.62 3.19 5.18
C ASP A 132 27.78 2.98 6.47
N GLN A 133 26.70 3.74 6.62
CA GLN A 133 25.76 3.63 7.76
C GLN A 133 24.50 2.81 7.43
N LEU A 134 24.31 2.40 6.16
CA LEU A 134 23.05 1.84 5.68
C LEU A 134 22.70 0.53 6.39
N VAL A 135 23.64 -0.40 6.48
CA VAL A 135 23.42 -1.73 7.08
C VAL A 135 22.94 -1.61 8.53
N GLU A 136 23.63 -0.79 9.34
CA GLU A 136 23.25 -0.60 10.74
C GLU A 136 21.89 0.10 10.88
N ARG A 137 21.62 1.11 10.05
CA ARG A 137 20.32 1.79 10.08
C ARG A 137 19.18 0.86 9.68
N VAL A 138 19.37 0.02 8.68
CA VAL A 138 18.39 -1.00 8.26
C VAL A 138 18.08 -1.96 9.40
N ARG A 139 19.08 -2.44 10.16
CA ARG A 139 18.83 -3.29 11.34
C ARG A 139 18.00 -2.57 12.41
N VAL A 140 18.25 -1.30 12.64
CA VAL A 140 17.47 -0.49 13.60
C VAL A 140 16.02 -0.39 13.15
N GLU A 141 15.75 -0.04 11.89
CA GLU A 141 14.39 0.09 11.39
C GLU A 141 13.67 -1.27 11.30
N ALA A 142 14.38 -2.34 10.94
CA ALA A 142 13.83 -3.70 10.93
C ALA A 142 13.30 -4.14 12.30
N ARG A 143 13.99 -3.77 13.38
CA ARG A 143 13.58 -4.08 14.76
C ARG A 143 12.47 -3.16 15.28
N SER A 144 12.35 -1.96 14.75
CA SER A 144 11.34 -0.97 15.17
C SER A 144 10.05 -1.03 14.36
N GLY A 145 10.09 -1.52 13.13
CA GLY A 145 8.96 -1.71 12.25
C GLY A 145 8.15 -2.98 12.54
N ASP A 146 7.13 -3.20 11.73
CA ASP A 146 6.24 -4.38 11.80
C ASP A 146 6.60 -5.41 10.71
N GLY A 147 7.91 -5.69 10.53
CA GLY A 147 8.44 -6.64 9.56
C GLY A 147 8.71 -6.05 8.17
N TRP A 148 8.86 -4.73 8.07
CA TRP A 148 9.23 -4.02 6.85
C TRP A 148 10.28 -2.94 7.11
N VAL A 149 11.09 -2.65 6.09
CA VAL A 149 12.01 -1.51 6.05
C VAL A 149 11.80 -0.76 4.74
N LYS A 150 11.76 0.59 4.81
CA LYS A 150 11.61 1.46 3.63
C LYS A 150 12.91 2.16 3.29
N LEU A 151 13.39 1.92 2.07
CA LEU A 151 14.52 2.62 1.46
C LEU A 151 14.04 3.62 0.40
N VAL A 152 14.85 4.66 0.20
CA VAL A 152 14.77 5.53 -0.98
C VAL A 152 15.82 5.07 -1.96
N GLY A 153 15.41 4.47 -3.08
CA GLY A 153 16.29 3.87 -4.08
C GLY A 153 16.92 4.87 -5.03
N ASP A 154 16.15 5.86 -5.45
CA ASP A 154 16.64 6.96 -6.29
C ASP A 154 16.00 8.29 -5.89
N TRP A 155 16.62 9.35 -6.31
CA TRP A 155 16.12 10.71 -6.16
C TRP A 155 16.89 11.65 -7.10
N ILE A 156 16.39 12.89 -7.25
CA ILE A 156 17.11 13.92 -8.01
C ILE A 156 18.50 14.16 -7.43
N ASP A 157 19.49 14.04 -8.26
CA ASP A 157 20.88 14.36 -7.97
C ASP A 157 21.26 15.73 -8.56
N ARG A 158 21.87 16.56 -7.73
CA ARG A 158 22.22 17.93 -8.14
C ARG A 158 23.42 17.97 -9.09
N ASP A 159 24.27 16.96 -9.05
CA ASP A 159 25.47 16.89 -9.87
C ASP A 159 25.13 16.36 -11.27
N THR A 160 24.32 15.31 -11.37
CA THR A 160 23.83 14.77 -12.65
C THR A 160 22.65 15.56 -13.19
N ARG A 161 21.94 16.32 -12.36
CA ARG A 161 20.74 17.10 -12.66
C ARG A 161 19.52 16.26 -13.10
N ASP A 162 19.55 14.97 -12.77
CA ASP A 162 18.54 13.98 -13.11
C ASP A 162 18.33 13.01 -11.93
N LEU A 163 17.42 12.03 -12.08
CA LEU A 163 17.30 10.90 -11.15
C LEU A 163 18.60 10.07 -11.21
N SER A 164 19.08 9.67 -10.06
CA SER A 164 20.16 8.69 -9.97
C SER A 164 20.00 7.81 -8.72
N THR A 165 20.67 6.65 -8.73
CA THR A 165 20.65 5.71 -7.61
C THR A 165 21.22 6.34 -6.33
N CYS A 166 20.65 5.99 -5.17
CA CYS A 166 21.11 6.50 -3.89
C CYS A 166 22.22 5.66 -3.26
N TRP A 167 22.32 4.40 -3.58
CA TRP A 167 23.16 3.45 -2.89
C TRP A 167 24.07 2.67 -3.84
N PRO A 168 25.34 2.42 -3.49
CA PRO A 168 26.15 1.40 -4.17
C PRO A 168 25.51 0.03 -4.03
N VAL A 169 25.53 -0.78 -5.09
CA VAL A 169 24.81 -2.06 -5.14
C VAL A 169 25.32 -3.09 -4.12
N ASP A 170 26.60 -3.09 -3.83
CA ASP A 170 27.21 -3.95 -2.81
C ASP A 170 26.72 -3.61 -1.41
N VAL A 171 26.69 -2.32 -1.06
CA VAL A 171 26.14 -1.84 0.22
C VAL A 171 24.62 -2.12 0.33
N LEU A 172 23.90 -1.96 -0.78
CA LEU A 172 22.47 -2.27 -0.85
C LEU A 172 22.20 -3.76 -0.61
N THR A 173 23.00 -4.64 -1.22
CA THR A 173 22.92 -6.09 -1.03
C THR A 173 23.14 -6.48 0.43
N ASP A 174 24.18 -5.95 1.07
CA ASP A 174 24.46 -6.20 2.49
C ASP A 174 23.32 -5.67 3.40
N ALA A 175 22.75 -4.52 3.06
CA ALA A 175 21.66 -3.91 3.82
C ALA A 175 20.36 -4.72 3.72
N ILE A 176 19.99 -5.20 2.53
CA ILE A 176 18.81 -6.05 2.34
C ILE A 176 18.99 -7.39 3.05
N ALA A 177 20.16 -8.01 2.92
CA ALA A 177 20.48 -9.22 3.67
C ALA A 177 20.35 -9.02 5.19
N ALA A 178 20.82 -7.87 5.70
CA ALA A 178 20.69 -7.53 7.11
C ALA A 178 19.22 -7.36 7.57
N ALA A 179 18.34 -6.80 6.72
CA ALA A 179 16.91 -6.75 7.01
C ALA A 179 16.29 -8.15 7.09
N HIS A 180 16.64 -9.02 6.13
CA HIS A 180 16.17 -10.42 6.10
C HIS A 180 16.65 -11.23 7.31
N GLU A 181 17.88 -11.02 7.77
CA GLU A 181 18.40 -11.62 9.02
C GLU A 181 17.58 -11.21 10.26
N GLU A 182 17.06 -9.98 10.29
CA GLU A 182 16.15 -9.49 11.35
C GLU A 182 14.68 -9.91 11.13
N GLY A 183 14.38 -10.67 10.07
CA GLY A 183 13.02 -11.11 9.73
C GLY A 183 12.15 -10.06 9.07
N ALA A 184 12.73 -8.97 8.58
CA ALA A 184 12.01 -7.91 7.89
C ALA A 184 12.19 -7.99 6.37
N ARG A 185 11.15 -7.64 5.62
CA ARG A 185 11.17 -7.42 4.17
C ARG A 185 11.58 -5.98 3.84
N VAL A 186 12.13 -5.78 2.65
CA VAL A 186 12.57 -4.45 2.20
C VAL A 186 11.71 -3.97 1.05
N THR A 187 11.24 -2.73 1.16
CA THR A 187 10.60 -2.01 0.07
C THR A 187 11.34 -0.72 -0.26
N ALA A 188 11.33 -0.31 -1.52
CA ALA A 188 12.07 0.86 -1.97
C ALA A 188 11.26 1.77 -2.89
N HIS A 189 11.35 3.08 -2.64
CA HIS A 189 10.94 4.11 -3.60
C HIS A 189 11.88 4.06 -4.80
N CYS A 190 11.36 3.84 -6.01
CA CYS A 190 12.13 3.88 -7.26
C CYS A 190 11.28 4.44 -8.40
N PHE A 191 11.75 5.54 -8.99
CA PHE A 191 11.16 6.13 -10.19
C PHE A 191 11.95 5.78 -11.45
N GLY A 192 13.28 5.84 -11.38
CA GLY A 192 14.17 5.69 -12.52
C GLY A 192 14.54 4.24 -12.83
N GLU A 193 15.06 4.03 -14.03
CA GLU A 193 15.42 2.72 -14.56
C GLU A 193 16.59 2.08 -13.78
N ALA A 194 17.66 2.85 -13.54
CA ALA A 194 18.92 2.34 -12.97
C ALA A 194 18.75 1.74 -11.58
N SER A 195 17.93 2.36 -10.71
CA SER A 195 17.69 1.86 -9.35
C SER A 195 17.00 0.50 -9.36
N LEU A 196 16.13 0.22 -10.34
CA LEU A 196 15.40 -1.05 -10.43
C LEU A 196 16.35 -2.23 -10.71
N TYR A 197 17.38 -2.04 -11.54
CA TYR A 197 18.43 -3.05 -11.75
C TYR A 197 19.19 -3.35 -10.46
N ASP A 198 19.60 -2.29 -9.73
CA ASP A 198 20.36 -2.42 -8.49
C ASP A 198 19.54 -3.16 -7.41
N PHE A 199 18.24 -2.82 -7.25
CA PHE A 199 17.36 -3.45 -6.28
C PHE A 199 17.02 -4.90 -6.66
N ALA A 200 16.81 -5.21 -7.94
CA ALA A 200 16.63 -6.59 -8.39
C ALA A 200 17.88 -7.44 -8.10
N ALA A 201 19.08 -6.90 -8.38
CA ALA A 201 20.34 -7.59 -8.10
C ALA A 201 20.58 -7.79 -6.59
N ALA A 202 20.13 -6.86 -5.75
CA ALA A 202 20.28 -6.91 -4.31
C ALA A 202 19.23 -7.79 -3.58
N GLY A 203 18.18 -8.29 -4.28
CA GLY A 203 17.19 -9.21 -3.73
C GLY A 203 16.12 -8.54 -2.89
N THR A 204 15.61 -7.37 -3.32
CA THR A 204 14.52 -6.66 -2.65
C THR A 204 13.20 -7.42 -2.74
N ASP A 205 12.28 -7.19 -1.79
CA ASP A 205 10.97 -7.86 -1.76
C ASP A 205 9.88 -7.07 -2.48
N CYS A 206 9.99 -5.74 -2.53
CA CYS A 206 8.97 -4.88 -3.12
C CYS A 206 9.56 -3.58 -3.65
N ILE A 207 9.00 -3.06 -4.73
CA ILE A 207 9.29 -1.72 -5.25
C ILE A 207 8.02 -0.88 -5.31
N GLU A 208 8.12 0.33 -4.80
CA GLU A 208 7.09 1.34 -4.86
C GLU A 208 7.21 2.14 -6.16
N HIS A 209 6.06 2.51 -6.75
CA HIS A 209 5.95 3.26 -8.01
C HIS A 209 6.40 2.45 -9.24
N ALA A 210 7.64 1.99 -9.28
CA ALA A 210 8.20 1.13 -10.32
C ALA A 210 8.08 1.70 -11.76
N THR A 211 8.04 3.03 -11.91
CA THR A 211 7.79 3.72 -13.18
C THR A 211 8.88 3.51 -14.21
N GLY A 212 10.09 3.20 -13.76
CA GLY A 212 11.27 2.96 -14.58
C GLY A 212 11.42 1.53 -15.11
N LEU A 213 10.45 0.64 -14.91
CA LEU A 213 10.54 -0.73 -15.42
C LEU A 213 10.72 -0.76 -16.93
N GLU A 214 11.68 -1.58 -17.38
CA GLU A 214 12.02 -1.87 -18.77
C GLU A 214 11.89 -3.38 -19.03
N PRO A 215 11.87 -3.86 -20.29
CA PRO A 215 11.66 -5.27 -20.57
C PRO A 215 12.58 -6.22 -19.79
N GLU A 216 13.85 -5.84 -19.62
CA GLU A 216 14.84 -6.64 -18.89
C GLU A 216 14.55 -6.68 -17.38
N THR A 217 14.23 -5.54 -16.77
CA THR A 217 13.87 -5.51 -15.33
C THR A 217 12.51 -6.14 -15.08
N ILE A 218 11.55 -6.02 -16.01
CA ILE A 218 10.27 -6.74 -15.93
C ILE A 218 10.51 -8.26 -15.89
N ALA A 219 11.38 -8.78 -16.76
CA ALA A 219 11.70 -10.20 -16.76
C ALA A 219 12.35 -10.65 -15.44
N GLN A 220 13.27 -9.86 -14.90
CA GLN A 220 13.91 -10.15 -13.60
C GLN A 220 12.91 -10.11 -12.43
N PHE A 221 12.05 -9.09 -12.38
CA PHE A 221 11.03 -8.97 -11.33
C PHE A 221 10.02 -10.14 -11.38
N ALA A 222 9.60 -10.53 -12.58
CA ALA A 222 8.71 -11.68 -12.76
C ALA A 222 9.38 -12.99 -12.32
N GLU A 223 10.64 -13.23 -12.69
CA GLU A 223 11.39 -14.42 -12.29
C GLU A 223 11.62 -14.48 -10.78
N GLN A 224 11.99 -13.36 -10.17
CA GLN A 224 12.27 -13.26 -8.72
C GLN A 224 11.02 -13.05 -7.88
N GLN A 225 9.85 -12.83 -8.51
CA GLN A 225 8.58 -12.51 -7.84
C GLN A 225 8.67 -11.27 -6.94
N ILE A 226 9.46 -10.27 -7.38
CA ILE A 226 9.54 -8.97 -6.69
C ILE A 226 8.21 -8.25 -6.89
N ALA A 227 7.54 -7.92 -5.80
CA ALA A 227 6.25 -7.24 -5.84
C ALA A 227 6.40 -5.75 -6.23
N ILE A 228 5.34 -5.19 -6.82
CA ILE A 228 5.26 -3.75 -7.04
C ILE A 228 3.97 -3.17 -6.47
N VAL A 229 4.06 -1.91 -6.01
CA VAL A 229 2.91 -1.08 -5.62
C VAL A 229 2.94 0.18 -6.47
N PRO A 230 2.19 0.26 -7.57
CA PRO A 230 2.35 1.26 -8.62
C PRO A 230 2.03 2.69 -8.22
N THR A 231 1.10 2.91 -7.28
CA THR A 231 0.67 4.25 -6.84
C THR A 231 0.34 5.19 -8.00
N LEU A 232 -0.45 4.74 -8.95
CA LEU A 232 -0.74 5.48 -10.19
C LEU A 232 -1.40 6.84 -9.94
N VAL A 233 -2.16 6.99 -8.84
CA VAL A 233 -2.70 8.28 -8.40
C VAL A 233 -1.60 9.28 -8.03
N ASN A 234 -0.49 8.80 -7.43
CA ASN A 234 0.67 9.64 -7.18
C ASN A 234 1.40 9.98 -8.48
N ILE A 235 1.63 9.00 -9.34
CA ILE A 235 2.31 9.21 -10.63
C ILE A 235 1.54 10.22 -11.51
N ALA A 236 0.22 10.29 -11.38
CA ALA A 236 -0.58 11.30 -12.06
C ALA A 236 -0.17 12.75 -11.70
N THR A 237 0.49 12.95 -10.57
CA THR A 237 0.98 14.27 -10.11
C THR A 237 2.36 14.65 -10.65
N PHE A 238 3.08 13.73 -11.32
CA PHE A 238 4.45 13.97 -11.82
C PHE A 238 4.63 15.24 -12.64
N PRO A 239 3.71 15.61 -13.57
CA PRO A 239 3.85 16.86 -14.30
C PRO A 239 3.86 18.09 -13.37
N ALA A 240 3.05 18.10 -12.32
CA ALA A 240 3.02 19.19 -11.34
C ALA A 240 4.27 19.19 -10.44
N ILE A 241 4.75 18.01 -10.04
CA ILE A 241 5.99 17.88 -9.25
C ILE A 241 7.22 18.32 -10.04
N ALA A 242 7.27 18.00 -11.34
CA ALA A 242 8.43 18.30 -12.19
C ALA A 242 8.50 19.77 -12.67
N GLU A 243 7.35 20.45 -12.82
CA GLU A 243 7.32 21.81 -13.39
C GLU A 243 8.22 22.82 -12.66
N PRO A 244 8.29 22.89 -11.32
CA PRO A 244 9.20 23.79 -10.61
C PRO A 244 10.70 23.50 -10.86
N ALA A 245 11.01 22.29 -11.31
CA ALA A 245 12.40 21.87 -11.59
C ALA A 245 12.86 22.21 -13.01
N LYS A 246 11.97 22.55 -13.93
CA LYS A 246 12.17 22.68 -15.36
C LYS A 246 13.38 23.53 -15.77
N GLU A 247 13.56 24.69 -15.18
CA GLU A 247 14.68 25.57 -15.53
C GLU A 247 16.01 25.09 -14.93
N LYS A 248 15.94 24.57 -13.69
CA LYS A 248 17.15 24.19 -12.95
C LYS A 248 17.64 22.77 -13.28
N PHE A 249 16.71 21.84 -13.50
CA PHE A 249 16.94 20.41 -13.72
C PHE A 249 16.13 19.91 -14.93
N PRO A 250 16.45 20.37 -16.17
CA PRO A 250 15.65 20.06 -17.36
C PRO A 250 15.62 18.57 -17.68
N ASP A 251 16.70 17.82 -17.41
CA ASP A 251 16.77 16.37 -17.68
C ASP A 251 15.81 15.61 -16.73
N TYR A 252 15.82 15.95 -15.45
CA TYR A 252 14.86 15.43 -14.48
C TYR A 252 13.40 15.76 -14.89
N HIS A 253 13.13 17.02 -15.27
CA HIS A 253 11.79 17.41 -15.71
C HIS A 253 11.34 16.57 -16.91
N HIS A 254 12.17 16.42 -17.93
CA HIS A 254 11.87 15.61 -19.11
C HIS A 254 11.62 14.14 -18.74
N ARG A 255 12.49 13.56 -17.90
CA ARG A 255 12.36 12.18 -17.43
C ARG A 255 11.03 11.96 -16.69
N MET A 256 10.68 12.81 -15.75
CA MET A 256 9.42 12.69 -15.01
C MET A 256 8.19 12.72 -15.92
N LEU A 257 8.19 13.57 -16.95
CA LEU A 257 7.12 13.59 -17.96
C LEU A 257 7.07 12.30 -18.78
N THR A 258 8.23 11.76 -19.17
CA THR A 258 8.33 10.49 -19.91
C THR A 258 7.82 9.32 -19.06
N LEU A 259 8.21 9.23 -17.79
CA LEU A 259 7.72 8.21 -16.86
C LEU A 259 6.21 8.32 -16.66
N HIS A 260 5.68 9.53 -16.51
CA HIS A 260 4.25 9.79 -16.44
C HIS A 260 3.50 9.33 -17.71
N GLU A 261 4.01 9.66 -18.89
CA GLU A 261 3.38 9.28 -20.16
C GLU A 261 3.24 7.76 -20.31
N ARG A 262 4.31 7.03 -20.00
CA ARG A 262 4.36 5.57 -20.20
C ARG A 262 3.75 4.76 -19.06
N ARG A 263 3.35 5.36 -17.92
CA ARG A 263 2.94 4.68 -16.68
C ARG A 263 2.00 3.50 -16.87
N TYR A 264 0.93 3.67 -17.65
CA TYR A 264 -0.04 2.59 -17.86
C TYR A 264 0.55 1.44 -18.69
N ALA A 265 1.31 1.77 -19.72
CA ALA A 265 1.95 0.74 -20.55
C ALA A 265 3.01 -0.04 -19.74
N THR A 266 3.76 0.65 -18.87
CA THR A 266 4.77 0.04 -18.00
C THR A 266 4.11 -0.92 -16.98
N ILE A 267 3.07 -0.48 -16.28
CA ILE A 267 2.39 -1.34 -15.30
C ILE A 267 1.60 -2.46 -15.98
N GLY A 268 1.02 -2.22 -17.16
CA GLY A 268 0.37 -3.27 -17.95
C GLY A 268 1.36 -4.35 -18.39
N ALA A 269 2.55 -3.98 -18.85
CA ALA A 269 3.60 -4.94 -19.21
C ALA A 269 4.10 -5.73 -17.98
N ALA A 270 4.19 -5.12 -16.81
CA ALA A 270 4.52 -5.80 -15.56
C ALA A 270 3.44 -6.82 -15.17
N HIS A 271 2.16 -6.44 -15.29
CA HIS A 271 1.02 -7.33 -15.07
C HIS A 271 1.03 -8.52 -16.04
N ASP A 272 1.20 -8.27 -17.34
CA ASP A 272 1.24 -9.31 -18.38
C ASP A 272 2.40 -10.30 -18.17
N ALA A 273 3.50 -9.84 -17.58
CA ALA A 273 4.65 -10.68 -17.22
C ALA A 273 4.45 -11.48 -15.91
N GLY A 274 3.36 -11.26 -15.18
CA GLY A 274 3.06 -11.97 -13.93
C GLY A 274 3.79 -11.44 -12.70
N ILE A 275 4.23 -10.19 -12.70
CA ILE A 275 4.75 -9.52 -11.50
C ILE A 275 3.61 -9.35 -10.49
N PRO A 276 3.80 -9.70 -9.19
CA PRO A 276 2.80 -9.43 -8.17
C PRO A 276 2.54 -7.93 -8.01
N ILE A 277 1.27 -7.51 -8.19
CA ILE A 277 0.85 -6.11 -8.07
C ILE A 277 -0.11 -5.97 -6.90
N TYR A 278 0.19 -5.03 -6.00
CA TYR A 278 -0.69 -4.68 -4.89
C TYR A 278 -1.08 -3.21 -4.96
N LEU A 279 -2.30 -2.92 -4.50
CA LEU A 279 -2.83 -1.56 -4.53
C LEU A 279 -2.24 -0.72 -3.41
N GLY A 280 -1.77 0.47 -3.72
CA GLY A 280 -1.33 1.48 -2.76
C GLY A 280 -1.42 2.88 -3.34
N THR A 281 -1.72 3.87 -2.52
CA THR A 281 -2.08 5.23 -2.97
C THR A 281 -0.95 6.24 -2.89
N ASP A 282 0.04 6.01 -2.03
CA ASP A 282 1.02 7.01 -1.61
C ASP A 282 0.36 8.24 -0.95
N ALA A 283 -0.80 8.04 -0.30
CA ALA A 283 -1.46 9.06 0.49
C ALA A 283 -0.61 9.46 1.70
N GLY A 284 -0.76 10.69 2.14
CA GLY A 284 0.18 11.39 3.01
C GLY A 284 1.11 12.27 2.16
N GLY A 285 2.05 12.95 2.77
CA GLY A 285 2.88 13.89 2.01
C GLY A 285 2.03 14.95 1.28
N SER A 286 1.88 14.82 -0.03
CA SER A 286 1.11 15.76 -0.85
C SER A 286 -0.29 15.28 -1.26
N LEU A 287 -0.58 14.00 -1.08
CA LEU A 287 -1.88 13.41 -1.42
C LEU A 287 -2.75 13.22 -0.18
N ARG A 288 -4.06 13.45 -0.35
CA ARG A 288 -5.04 13.16 0.70
C ARG A 288 -5.20 11.65 0.92
N HIS A 289 -5.63 11.24 2.09
CA HIS A 289 -6.05 9.87 2.38
C HIS A 289 -7.42 9.53 1.76
N GLY A 290 -7.75 8.23 1.70
CA GLY A 290 -9.02 7.73 1.17
C GLY A 290 -9.05 7.57 -0.35
N LEU A 291 -7.91 7.32 -1.02
CA LEU A 291 -7.79 7.24 -2.48
C LEU A 291 -7.81 5.82 -3.05
N VAL A 292 -8.10 4.79 -2.24
CA VAL A 292 -8.07 3.38 -2.65
C VAL A 292 -8.96 3.10 -3.88
N ALA A 293 -10.16 3.69 -3.93
CA ALA A 293 -11.06 3.52 -5.07
C ALA A 293 -10.52 4.18 -6.36
N ASP A 294 -9.83 5.32 -6.21
CA ASP A 294 -9.21 6.01 -7.32
C ASP A 294 -8.04 5.18 -7.88
N GLU A 295 -7.16 4.66 -7.00
CA GLU A 295 -6.05 3.81 -7.40
C GLU A 295 -6.53 2.50 -8.05
N ALA A 296 -7.57 1.86 -7.51
CA ALA A 296 -8.17 0.67 -8.12
C ALA A 296 -8.67 0.96 -9.56
N HIS A 297 -9.24 2.15 -9.77
CA HIS A 297 -9.63 2.57 -11.12
C HIS A 297 -8.41 2.83 -12.02
N GLU A 298 -7.35 3.46 -11.50
CA GLU A 298 -6.11 3.67 -12.27
C GLU A 298 -5.47 2.34 -12.71
N LEU A 299 -5.47 1.32 -11.85
CA LEU A 299 -5.00 -0.03 -12.20
C LEU A 299 -5.77 -0.61 -13.39
N THR A 300 -7.08 -0.37 -13.50
CA THR A 300 -7.84 -0.83 -14.68
C THR A 300 -7.44 -0.13 -15.97
N LYS A 301 -6.97 1.13 -15.90
CA LYS A 301 -6.42 1.82 -17.08
C LYS A 301 -5.07 1.24 -17.51
N ALA A 302 -4.35 0.63 -16.59
CA ALA A 302 -3.10 -0.08 -16.89
C ALA A 302 -3.32 -1.48 -17.49
N GLY A 303 -4.58 -1.94 -17.59
CA GLY A 303 -4.91 -3.22 -18.23
C GLY A 303 -5.43 -4.30 -17.28
N LEU A 304 -5.37 -4.10 -15.97
CA LEU A 304 -5.96 -5.05 -15.04
C LEU A 304 -7.48 -5.07 -15.18
N SER A 305 -8.10 -6.25 -15.14
CA SER A 305 -9.55 -6.33 -15.01
C SER A 305 -10.03 -5.77 -13.65
N ALA A 306 -11.31 -5.44 -13.54
CA ALA A 306 -11.89 -5.01 -12.27
C ALA A 306 -11.69 -6.05 -11.15
N GLY A 307 -11.74 -7.35 -11.49
CA GLY A 307 -11.49 -8.44 -10.56
C GLY A 307 -10.04 -8.49 -10.07
N GLU A 308 -9.06 -8.27 -10.97
CA GLU A 308 -7.63 -8.24 -10.61
C GLU A 308 -7.26 -7.00 -9.80
N ALA A 309 -7.78 -5.82 -10.15
CA ALA A 309 -7.62 -4.61 -9.36
C ALA A 309 -8.23 -4.78 -7.94
N LEU A 310 -9.39 -5.43 -7.85
CA LEU A 310 -10.00 -5.76 -6.55
C LEU A 310 -9.17 -6.77 -5.78
N TYR A 311 -8.61 -7.80 -6.44
CA TYR A 311 -7.71 -8.77 -5.81
C TYR A 311 -6.47 -8.07 -5.21
N ALA A 312 -5.87 -7.15 -5.96
CA ALA A 312 -4.74 -6.34 -5.51
C ALA A 312 -5.08 -5.45 -4.28
N ALA A 313 -6.35 -5.07 -4.14
CA ALA A 313 -6.86 -4.23 -3.05
C ALA A 313 -7.41 -5.03 -1.85
N THR A 314 -7.52 -6.37 -1.94
CA THR A 314 -8.18 -7.20 -0.93
C THR A 314 -7.41 -8.48 -0.63
N TRP A 315 -7.82 -9.60 -1.20
CA TRP A 315 -7.30 -10.94 -0.88
C TRP A 315 -5.81 -11.07 -1.15
N GLY A 316 -5.34 -10.65 -2.32
CA GLY A 316 -3.92 -10.73 -2.69
C GLY A 316 -3.03 -9.92 -1.76
N ALA A 317 -3.42 -8.68 -1.47
CA ALA A 317 -2.66 -7.84 -0.53
C ALA A 317 -2.69 -8.39 0.90
N ARG A 318 -3.84 -8.94 1.35
CA ARG A 318 -3.93 -9.56 2.68
C ARG A 318 -3.08 -10.82 2.79
N GLU A 319 -3.11 -11.69 1.79
CA GLU A 319 -2.28 -12.88 1.71
C GLU A 319 -0.78 -12.50 1.74
N TRP A 320 -0.38 -11.54 0.91
CA TRP A 320 0.98 -11.02 0.87
C TRP A 320 1.46 -10.44 2.21
N LEU A 321 0.55 -9.78 2.94
CA LEU A 321 0.83 -9.19 4.26
C LEU A 321 0.61 -10.18 5.42
N GLY A 322 0.19 -11.42 5.14
CA GLY A 322 -0.05 -12.45 6.16
C GLY A 322 -1.23 -12.10 7.08
N ARG A 323 -2.29 -11.48 6.52
CA ARG A 323 -3.48 -11.07 7.27
C ARG A 323 -4.72 -11.78 6.74
N PRO A 324 -5.63 -12.23 7.65
CA PRO A 324 -6.84 -12.91 7.25
C PRO A 324 -7.78 -12.01 6.43
N GLY A 325 -8.60 -12.64 5.58
CA GLY A 325 -9.74 -12.05 4.90
C GLY A 325 -11.04 -12.30 5.66
N LEU A 326 -11.96 -13.03 5.01
CA LEU A 326 -13.27 -13.41 5.58
C LEU A 326 -13.31 -14.90 5.96
N GLU A 327 -12.25 -15.43 6.55
CA GLU A 327 -12.21 -16.80 7.04
C GLU A 327 -13.07 -16.97 8.31
N GLU A 328 -13.53 -18.20 8.58
CA GLU A 328 -14.25 -18.54 9.81
C GLU A 328 -13.42 -18.14 11.04
N GLY A 329 -14.04 -17.38 11.95
CA GLY A 329 -13.41 -16.91 13.19
C GLY A 329 -12.47 -15.70 13.03
N ALA A 330 -12.27 -15.16 11.83
CA ALA A 330 -11.49 -13.94 11.62
C ALA A 330 -12.16 -12.72 12.27
N ASP A 331 -11.39 -11.68 12.54
CA ASP A 331 -11.95 -10.37 12.89
C ASP A 331 -12.88 -9.91 11.77
N ALA A 332 -14.06 -9.42 12.11
CA ALA A 332 -15.01 -8.93 11.13
C ALA A 332 -14.64 -7.51 10.69
N ASP A 333 -13.58 -7.43 9.89
CA ASP A 333 -13.11 -6.23 9.19
C ASP A 333 -13.56 -6.34 7.73
N LEU A 334 -14.72 -5.73 7.40
CA LEU A 334 -15.36 -5.91 6.10
C LEU A 334 -16.07 -4.65 5.60
N VAL A 335 -16.29 -4.63 4.29
CA VAL A 335 -17.01 -3.55 3.62
C VAL A 335 -18.17 -4.14 2.81
N VAL A 336 -19.32 -3.45 2.81
CA VAL A 336 -20.50 -3.84 2.04
C VAL A 336 -20.75 -2.82 0.93
N TYR A 337 -20.96 -3.32 -0.28
CA TYR A 337 -21.25 -2.50 -1.46
C TYR A 337 -22.63 -2.83 -2.03
N ALA A 338 -23.26 -1.85 -2.66
CA ALA A 338 -24.55 -2.02 -3.33
C ALA A 338 -24.44 -2.70 -4.72
N ALA A 339 -23.27 -2.62 -5.36
CA ALA A 339 -22.97 -3.22 -6.67
C ALA A 339 -21.73 -4.13 -6.56
N ASP A 340 -21.58 -5.06 -7.52
CA ASP A 340 -20.44 -5.98 -7.60
C ASP A 340 -19.16 -5.27 -8.05
N PRO A 341 -18.18 -5.02 -7.16
CA PRO A 341 -16.94 -4.33 -7.52
C PRO A 341 -16.06 -5.12 -8.51
N ARG A 342 -16.25 -6.44 -8.66
CA ARG A 342 -15.54 -7.26 -9.65
C ARG A 342 -15.97 -6.93 -11.08
N ARG A 343 -17.15 -6.30 -11.25
CA ARG A 343 -17.70 -5.86 -12.54
C ARG A 343 -17.61 -4.37 -12.73
N GLU A 344 -17.77 -3.64 -11.62
CA GLU A 344 -17.77 -2.17 -11.62
C GLU A 344 -16.84 -1.68 -10.50
N ILE A 345 -15.54 -1.55 -10.82
CA ILE A 345 -14.52 -1.19 -9.83
C ILE A 345 -14.82 0.16 -9.15
N ARG A 346 -15.50 1.08 -9.84
CA ARG A 346 -15.91 2.37 -9.27
C ARG A 346 -16.92 2.25 -8.12
N ALA A 347 -17.54 1.08 -7.92
CA ALA A 347 -18.37 0.82 -6.75
C ALA A 347 -17.58 0.97 -5.44
N LEU A 348 -16.25 0.77 -5.47
CA LEU A 348 -15.40 0.95 -4.30
C LEU A 348 -15.43 2.37 -3.72
N ALA A 349 -15.78 3.38 -4.52
CA ALA A 349 -15.87 4.77 -4.07
C ALA A 349 -17.05 5.07 -3.12
N ALA A 350 -18.00 4.13 -2.99
CA ALA A 350 -19.22 4.35 -2.22
C ALA A 350 -19.59 3.09 -1.39
N PRO A 351 -18.83 2.81 -0.32
CA PRO A 351 -19.18 1.74 0.60
C PRO A 351 -20.54 2.03 1.24
N ALA A 352 -21.46 1.07 1.19
CA ALA A 352 -22.76 1.17 1.84
C ALA A 352 -22.64 1.00 3.37
N HIS A 353 -21.74 0.12 3.81
CA HIS A 353 -21.40 -0.07 5.21
C HIS A 353 -19.92 -0.42 5.34
N VAL A 354 -19.30 0.13 6.37
CA VAL A 354 -17.97 -0.24 6.85
C VAL A 354 -18.12 -0.89 8.21
N VAL A 355 -17.56 -2.06 8.37
CA VAL A 355 -17.58 -2.81 9.64
C VAL A 355 -16.15 -3.08 10.05
N LEU A 356 -15.78 -2.59 11.22
CA LEU A 356 -14.45 -2.75 11.80
C LEU A 356 -14.58 -3.47 13.15
N ARG A 357 -13.85 -4.58 13.31
CA ARG A 357 -13.91 -5.45 14.51
C ARG A 357 -15.35 -5.78 14.91
N GLY A 358 -16.20 -6.01 13.90
CA GLY A 358 -17.59 -6.37 14.07
C GLY A 358 -18.54 -5.24 14.48
N ARG A 359 -18.10 -4.00 14.44
CA ARG A 359 -18.92 -2.81 14.66
C ARG A 359 -19.07 -2.02 13.38
N GLN A 360 -20.27 -1.62 13.05
CA GLN A 360 -20.49 -0.65 11.97
C GLN A 360 -19.97 0.71 12.42
N VAL A 361 -19.12 1.34 11.62
CA VAL A 361 -18.48 2.63 11.88
C VAL A 361 -18.91 3.68 10.88
#